data_4c9229518750b963603b6504a89a55b6
#
_entry.id   4c9229518750b963603b6504a89a55b6
#
_cell.length_a   1.000
_cell.length_b   1.000
_cell.length_c   1.000
_cell.angle_alpha   90.00
_cell.angle_beta   90.00
_cell.angle_gamma   90.00
#
_symmetry.space_group_name_H-M   'P 1'
#
loop_
_entity.id
_entity.type
_entity.pdbx_description
1 polymer ?
#
loop_
_entity_poly.entity_id
_entity_poly.type
_entity_poly.pdbx_seq_one_letter_code
_entity_poly.pdbx_strand_id
1 'polypeptide(L)'
;MSNGRINTHTLPEGGFTLLELLITLMLVGIIAAWGLPNFQALGERTAQTSEVNRLQSTFSLARNTAISQRRQITLCPADEERRACASEWSGALMIVKGDQTDNVKADDILRIMPAEQGTQVTYSRGWSRIRYSPLGYTSGYNGSFNVCSGNSRHASQGKKLVLSQLGRLRIDEAPIDC
;
A
#
# COMPACT_ATOMS: atom_id res chain seq x y z
N MET A 1 -56.56 -54.52 1.51
CA MET A 1 -55.17 -54.41 1.26
C MET A 1 -55.00 -53.56 0.00
N SER A 2 -54.72 -52.23 0.16
CA SER A 2 -54.63 -51.27 -0.93
C SER A 2 -53.11 -50.99 -1.21
N ASN A 3 -52.65 -51.47 -2.38
CA ASN A 3 -51.27 -51.20 -2.82
C ASN A 3 -51.17 -49.78 -3.45
N GLY A 4 -50.68 -48.82 -2.70
CA GLY A 4 -50.34 -47.52 -3.22
C GLY A 4 -49.08 -47.60 -4.11
N ARG A 5 -49.22 -47.37 -5.42
CA ARG A 5 -48.11 -47.19 -6.34
C ARG A 5 -47.50 -45.78 -6.15
N ILE A 6 -46.28 -45.76 -5.75
CA ILE A 6 -45.47 -44.52 -5.69
C ILE A 6 -45.02 -44.21 -7.12
N ASN A 7 -45.58 -43.16 -7.73
CA ASN A 7 -45.10 -42.63 -9.01
C ASN A 7 -43.78 -41.84 -8.75
N THR A 8 -42.66 -42.44 -9.08
CA THR A 8 -41.39 -41.74 -9.12
C THR A 8 -41.32 -40.97 -10.46
N HIS A 9 -41.53 -39.65 -10.37
CA HIS A 9 -41.25 -38.74 -11.46
C HIS A 9 -39.73 -38.68 -11.65
N THR A 10 -39.19 -39.38 -12.63
CA THR A 10 -37.81 -39.18 -13.14
C THR A 10 -37.78 -37.85 -13.86
N LEU A 11 -37.04 -36.88 -13.29
CA LEU A 11 -36.74 -35.64 -13.97
C LEU A 11 -35.84 -35.95 -15.18
N PRO A 12 -36.10 -35.37 -16.35
CA PRO A 12 -35.24 -35.57 -17.50
C PRO A 12 -33.86 -34.99 -17.23
N GLU A 13 -32.82 -35.82 -17.28
CA GLU A 13 -31.43 -35.40 -17.27
C GLU A 13 -31.13 -34.78 -18.64
N GLY A 14 -31.24 -33.43 -18.72
CA GLY A 14 -30.85 -32.62 -19.87
C GLY A 14 -29.35 -32.48 -19.92
N GLY A 15 -28.67 -33.18 -20.83
CA GLY A 15 -27.24 -32.94 -21.11
C GLY A 15 -27.03 -31.63 -21.87
N PHE A 16 -25.93 -30.94 -21.60
CA PHE A 16 -25.52 -29.75 -22.36
C PHE A 16 -25.22 -30.09 -23.80
N THR A 17 -25.68 -29.25 -24.72
CA THR A 17 -25.33 -29.40 -26.16
C THR A 17 -23.92 -28.82 -26.41
N LEU A 18 -23.22 -29.38 -27.40
CA LEU A 18 -21.90 -28.89 -27.83
C LEU A 18 -21.98 -27.42 -28.26
N LEU A 19 -23.08 -26.99 -28.88
CA LEU A 19 -23.34 -25.63 -29.30
C LEU A 19 -23.40 -24.68 -28.08
N GLU A 20 -24.10 -25.09 -27.03
CA GLU A 20 -24.26 -24.30 -25.78
C GLU A 20 -22.89 -24.10 -25.09
N LEU A 21 -22.05 -25.14 -25.09
CA LEU A 21 -20.68 -25.06 -24.59
C LEU A 21 -19.84 -24.04 -25.38
N LEU A 22 -19.95 -24.07 -26.72
CA LEU A 22 -19.23 -23.12 -27.58
C LEU A 22 -19.68 -21.68 -27.37
N ILE A 23 -20.99 -21.44 -27.23
CA ILE A 23 -21.53 -20.10 -26.99
C ILE A 23 -21.08 -19.60 -25.60
N THR A 24 -21.14 -20.44 -24.57
CA THR A 24 -20.70 -20.05 -23.23
C THR A 24 -19.22 -19.72 -23.16
N LEU A 25 -18.36 -20.52 -23.80
CA LEU A 25 -16.92 -20.23 -23.91
C LEU A 25 -16.63 -18.92 -24.66
N MET A 26 -17.37 -18.64 -25.73
CA MET A 26 -17.23 -17.39 -26.48
C MET A 26 -17.64 -16.19 -25.61
N LEU A 27 -18.74 -16.26 -24.87
CA LEU A 27 -19.18 -15.19 -23.95
C LEU A 27 -18.19 -14.97 -22.82
N VAL A 28 -17.68 -16.05 -22.19
CA VAL A 28 -16.66 -15.97 -21.14
C VAL A 28 -15.39 -15.33 -21.69
N GLY A 29 -14.96 -15.69 -22.90
CA GLY A 29 -13.80 -15.09 -23.55
C GLY A 29 -13.92 -13.59 -23.76
N ILE A 30 -15.09 -13.10 -24.20
CA ILE A 30 -15.37 -11.67 -24.38
C ILE A 30 -15.34 -10.94 -23.03
N ILE A 31 -16.00 -11.47 -22.01
CA ILE A 31 -16.03 -10.87 -20.67
C ILE A 31 -14.62 -10.83 -20.07
N ALA A 32 -13.85 -11.90 -20.22
CA ALA A 32 -12.47 -11.96 -19.73
C ALA A 32 -11.55 -10.93 -20.41
N ALA A 33 -11.68 -10.77 -21.74
CA ALA A 33 -10.87 -9.83 -22.51
C ALA A 33 -11.06 -8.37 -22.06
N TRP A 34 -12.26 -8.00 -21.63
CA TRP A 34 -12.57 -6.64 -21.17
C TRP A 34 -12.43 -6.47 -19.65
N GLY A 35 -12.66 -7.54 -18.89
CA GLY A 35 -12.63 -7.51 -17.42
C GLY A 35 -11.22 -7.45 -16.86
N LEU A 36 -10.31 -8.30 -17.35
CA LEU A 36 -8.96 -8.44 -16.81
C LEU A 36 -8.16 -7.13 -16.75
N PRO A 37 -8.07 -6.30 -17.83
CA PRO A 37 -7.28 -5.06 -17.75
C PRO A 37 -7.87 -4.04 -16.77
N ASN A 38 -9.19 -3.99 -16.63
CA ASN A 38 -9.83 -3.08 -15.67
C ASN A 38 -9.58 -3.49 -14.22
N PHE A 39 -9.54 -4.80 -13.93
CA PHE A 39 -9.21 -5.31 -12.60
C PHE A 39 -7.76 -5.01 -12.21
N GLN A 40 -6.82 -5.10 -13.15
CA GLN A 40 -5.42 -4.76 -12.90
C GLN A 40 -5.26 -3.27 -12.56
N ALA A 41 -5.87 -2.39 -13.34
CA ALA A 41 -5.84 -0.95 -13.07
C ALA A 41 -6.49 -0.58 -11.71
N LEU A 42 -7.55 -1.27 -11.31
CA LEU A 42 -8.18 -1.08 -9.99
C LEU A 42 -7.24 -1.54 -8.88
N GLY A 43 -6.57 -2.68 -9.04
CA GLY A 43 -5.58 -3.19 -8.09
C GLY A 43 -4.44 -2.21 -7.86
N GLU A 44 -3.88 -1.64 -8.91
CA GLU A 44 -2.80 -0.63 -8.82
C GLU A 44 -3.23 0.64 -8.08
N ARG A 45 -4.42 1.16 -8.39
CA ARG A 45 -4.98 2.34 -7.69
C ARG A 45 -5.23 2.06 -6.21
N THR A 46 -5.67 0.85 -5.89
CA THR A 46 -5.89 0.42 -4.50
C THR A 46 -4.58 0.34 -3.75
N ALA A 47 -3.54 -0.27 -4.33
CA ALA A 47 -2.21 -0.36 -3.74
C ALA A 47 -1.60 1.03 -3.49
N GLN A 48 -1.69 1.95 -4.47
CA GLN A 48 -1.24 3.33 -4.27
C GLN A 48 -1.99 4.04 -3.15
N THR A 49 -3.31 3.82 -3.03
CA THR A 49 -4.12 4.44 -1.97
C THR A 49 -3.76 3.87 -0.60
N SER A 50 -3.55 2.55 -0.49
CA SER A 50 -3.07 1.89 0.72
C SER A 50 -1.71 2.45 1.14
N GLU A 51 -0.78 2.60 0.20
CA GLU A 51 0.54 3.16 0.48
C GLU A 51 0.47 4.62 0.97
N VAL A 52 -0.33 5.45 0.34
CA VAL A 52 -0.57 6.83 0.78
C VAL A 52 -1.10 6.86 2.22
N ASN A 53 -2.08 6.02 2.54
CA ASN A 53 -2.66 5.91 3.88
C ASN A 53 -1.61 5.39 4.89
N ARG A 54 -0.79 4.42 4.50
CA ARG A 54 0.32 3.91 5.29
C ARG A 54 1.31 5.02 5.65
N LEU A 55 1.76 5.79 4.66
CA LEU A 55 2.66 6.92 4.88
C LEU A 55 2.03 7.97 5.80
N GLN A 56 0.80 8.40 5.52
CA GLN A 56 0.13 9.41 6.35
C GLN A 56 -0.04 8.97 7.80
N SER A 57 -0.45 7.72 8.03
CA SER A 57 -0.61 7.17 9.38
C SER A 57 0.73 7.07 10.10
N THR A 58 1.78 6.61 9.41
CA THR A 58 3.12 6.45 9.97
C THR A 58 3.74 7.79 10.35
N PHE A 59 3.67 8.80 9.46
CA PHE A 59 4.17 10.14 9.72
C PHE A 59 3.39 10.83 10.85
N SER A 60 2.07 10.66 10.88
CA SER A 60 1.23 11.19 11.96
C SER A 60 1.56 10.54 13.29
N LEU A 61 1.76 9.22 13.31
CA LEU A 61 2.15 8.50 14.52
C LEU A 61 3.51 8.97 15.03
N ALA A 62 4.53 9.05 14.17
CA ALA A 62 5.87 9.51 14.55
C ALA A 62 5.83 10.93 15.14
N ARG A 63 5.11 11.85 14.48
CA ARG A 63 4.92 13.22 14.94
C ARG A 63 4.21 13.28 16.30
N ASN A 64 3.09 12.59 16.43
CA ASN A 64 2.30 12.57 17.68
C ASN A 64 3.09 11.95 18.84
N THR A 65 3.89 10.91 18.55
CA THR A 65 4.78 10.29 19.53
C THR A 65 5.86 11.26 19.99
N ALA A 66 6.46 12.04 19.06
CA ALA A 66 7.46 13.05 19.41
C ALA A 66 6.89 14.11 20.36
N ILE A 67 5.68 14.59 20.09
CA ILE A 67 4.99 15.59 20.88
C ILE A 67 4.58 15.03 22.25
N SER A 68 3.95 13.86 22.28
CA SER A 68 3.42 13.26 23.51
C SER A 68 4.53 12.84 24.49
N GLN A 69 5.63 12.28 23.94
CA GLN A 69 6.79 11.87 24.75
C GLN A 69 7.80 13.00 24.99
N ARG A 70 7.57 14.18 24.40
CA ARG A 70 8.48 15.35 24.48
C ARG A 70 9.93 15.00 24.17
N ARG A 71 10.15 14.15 23.18
CA ARG A 71 11.47 13.69 22.77
C ARG A 71 11.61 13.63 21.26
N GLN A 72 12.82 13.58 20.80
CA GLN A 72 13.12 13.39 19.40
C GLN A 72 12.72 11.97 18.97
N ILE A 73 12.10 11.88 17.79
CA ILE A 73 11.71 10.61 17.14
C ILE A 73 12.26 10.60 15.73
N THR A 74 12.84 9.49 15.34
CA THR A 74 13.29 9.24 13.97
C THR A 74 12.33 8.27 13.28
N LEU A 75 11.93 8.62 12.08
CA LEU A 75 11.18 7.76 11.15
C LEU A 75 12.08 7.46 9.97
N CYS A 76 12.28 6.19 9.65
CA CYS A 76 13.08 5.77 8.50
C CYS A 76 12.62 4.43 7.94
N PRO A 77 12.99 4.11 6.69
CA PRO A 77 12.91 2.75 6.18
C PRO A 77 13.78 1.83 7.04
N ALA A 78 13.28 0.65 7.34
CA ALA A 78 14.01 -0.37 8.09
C ALA A 78 14.83 -1.25 7.15
N ASP A 79 16.03 -1.63 7.57
CA ASP A 79 16.77 -2.72 6.94
C ASP A 79 16.10 -4.08 7.24
N GLU A 80 16.58 -5.16 6.63
CA GLU A 80 16.04 -6.51 6.81
C GLU A 80 16.11 -6.98 8.27
N GLU A 81 17.19 -6.63 8.97
CA GLU A 81 17.42 -7.00 10.37
C GLU A 81 16.72 -6.05 11.37
N ARG A 82 16.17 -4.93 10.89
CA ARG A 82 15.53 -3.88 11.69
C ARG A 82 16.48 -3.23 12.69
N ARG A 83 17.75 -3.12 12.31
CA ARG A 83 18.82 -2.55 13.14
C ARG A 83 19.38 -1.26 12.62
N ALA A 84 19.08 -0.91 11.36
CA ALA A 84 19.54 0.31 10.74
C ALA A 84 18.48 0.94 9.85
N CYS A 85 18.65 2.22 9.55
CA CYS A 85 17.84 2.92 8.56
C CYS A 85 18.35 2.57 7.16
N ALA A 86 17.47 2.03 6.31
CA ALA A 86 17.70 1.82 4.89
C ALA A 86 17.42 3.11 4.10
N SER A 87 17.68 3.09 2.80
CA SER A 87 17.40 4.22 1.91
C SER A 87 16.08 4.11 1.14
N GLU A 88 15.49 2.92 1.11
CA GLU A 88 14.33 2.57 0.28
C GLU A 88 13.01 2.82 1.02
N TRP A 89 12.29 3.89 0.66
CA TRP A 89 11.03 4.27 1.30
C TRP A 89 9.85 3.36 0.96
N SER A 90 9.99 2.51 -0.06
CA SER A 90 9.00 1.48 -0.41
C SER A 90 8.98 0.31 0.59
N GLY A 91 10.06 0.12 1.34
CA GLY A 91 10.21 -0.93 2.32
C GLY A 91 9.39 -0.73 3.60
N ALA A 92 9.63 -1.60 4.58
CA ALA A 92 9.07 -1.42 5.91
C ALA A 92 9.60 -0.12 6.54
N LEU A 93 8.73 0.59 7.28
CA LEU A 93 9.12 1.81 7.98
C LEU A 93 9.20 1.54 9.47
N MET A 94 10.22 2.09 10.14
CA MET A 94 10.35 2.02 11.59
C MET A 94 10.36 3.41 12.23
N ILE A 95 9.75 3.48 13.41
CA ILE A 95 9.72 4.65 14.28
C ILE A 95 10.60 4.35 15.48
N VAL A 96 11.65 5.15 15.65
CA VAL A 96 12.71 4.93 16.63
C VAL A 96 12.80 6.11 17.59
N LYS A 97 13.09 5.82 18.87
CA LYS A 97 13.38 6.85 19.88
C LYS A 97 14.74 7.51 19.60
N GLY A 98 14.79 8.83 19.73
CA GLY A 98 16.03 9.59 19.53
C GLY A 98 16.39 9.77 18.06
N ASP A 99 17.69 9.86 17.77
CA ASP A 99 18.24 10.12 16.43
C ASP A 99 19.10 8.98 15.86
N GLN A 100 18.97 7.80 16.46
CA GLN A 100 19.72 6.61 16.03
C GLN A 100 19.29 6.19 14.62
N THR A 101 20.28 5.88 13.79
CA THR A 101 20.08 5.38 12.42
C THR A 101 20.80 4.07 12.18
N ASP A 102 21.73 3.71 13.06
CA ASP A 102 22.54 2.50 12.99
C ASP A 102 22.61 1.86 14.37
N ASN A 103 22.73 0.55 14.40
CA ASN A 103 22.75 -0.25 15.63
C ASN A 103 21.57 0.05 16.56
N VAL A 104 20.38 0.21 15.96
CA VAL A 104 19.14 0.49 16.68
C VAL A 104 18.81 -0.70 17.60
N LYS A 105 18.61 -0.43 18.89
CA LYS A 105 18.22 -1.46 19.84
C LYS A 105 16.72 -1.73 19.71
N ALA A 106 16.32 -2.98 19.93
CA ALA A 106 14.91 -3.38 19.86
C ALA A 106 14.02 -2.55 20.80
N ASP A 107 14.50 -2.18 21.99
CA ASP A 107 13.77 -1.36 22.98
C ASP A 107 13.58 0.08 22.56
N ASP A 108 14.34 0.55 21.57
CA ASP A 108 14.21 1.90 21.00
C ASP A 108 13.27 1.95 19.81
N ILE A 109 12.90 0.79 19.24
CA ILE A 109 11.92 0.70 18.16
C ILE A 109 10.51 0.77 18.75
N LEU A 110 9.80 1.85 18.43
CA LEU A 110 8.43 2.07 18.94
C LEU A 110 7.39 1.37 18.08
N ARG A 111 7.60 1.35 16.77
CA ARG A 111 6.66 0.75 15.81
C ARG A 111 7.38 0.39 14.52
N ILE A 112 6.93 -0.69 13.91
CA ILE A 112 7.27 -1.07 12.54
C ILE A 112 5.98 -1.13 11.74
N MET A 113 5.98 -0.46 10.59
CA MET A 113 4.91 -0.50 9.60
C MET A 113 5.39 -1.35 8.43
N PRO A 114 4.70 -2.46 8.12
CA PRO A 114 5.12 -3.33 7.02
C PRO A 114 5.11 -2.59 5.68
N ALA A 115 5.90 -3.08 4.73
CA ALA A 115 5.89 -2.61 3.35
C ALA A 115 4.55 -2.94 2.68
N GLU A 116 4.09 -2.05 1.80
CA GLU A 116 2.98 -2.32 0.90
C GLU A 116 3.53 -2.88 -0.41
N GLN A 117 2.91 -3.93 -0.93
CA GLN A 117 3.37 -4.56 -2.17
C GLN A 117 2.84 -3.83 -3.40
N GLY A 118 3.61 -3.86 -4.48
CA GLY A 118 3.18 -3.31 -5.77
C GLY A 118 3.24 -1.78 -5.87
N THR A 119 3.95 -1.12 -4.95
CA THR A 119 4.17 0.33 -4.97
C THR A 119 5.65 0.67 -4.85
N GLN A 120 6.02 1.81 -5.43
CA GLN A 120 7.34 2.41 -5.29
C GLN A 120 7.22 3.81 -4.70
N VAL A 121 8.00 4.09 -3.67
CA VAL A 121 8.01 5.38 -2.98
C VAL A 121 9.37 6.04 -3.14
N THR A 122 9.39 7.25 -3.69
CA THR A 122 10.60 8.04 -3.85
C THR A 122 10.51 9.32 -3.04
N TYR A 123 11.55 9.60 -2.25
CA TYR A 123 11.64 10.85 -1.49
C TYR A 123 12.53 11.85 -2.22
N SER A 124 12.02 13.04 -2.48
CA SER A 124 12.67 14.07 -3.31
C SER A 124 14.02 14.59 -2.77
N ARG A 125 14.27 14.45 -1.48
CA ARG A 125 15.51 14.89 -0.82
C ARG A 125 16.57 13.81 -0.72
N GLY A 126 16.22 12.54 -1.00
CA GLY A 126 17.13 11.40 -0.90
C GLY A 126 17.60 11.06 0.51
N TRP A 127 17.04 11.67 1.57
CA TRP A 127 17.38 11.31 2.93
C TRP A 127 16.84 9.94 3.30
N SER A 128 17.62 9.15 4.02
CA SER A 128 17.23 7.85 4.57
C SER A 128 16.43 7.94 5.86
N ARG A 129 16.10 9.15 6.33
CA ARG A 129 15.39 9.38 7.59
C ARG A 129 14.65 10.70 7.61
N ILE A 130 13.65 10.78 8.48
CA ILE A 130 12.95 11.99 8.87
C ILE A 130 13.06 12.11 10.39
N ARG A 131 13.44 13.28 10.91
CA ARG A 131 13.46 13.55 12.35
C ARG A 131 12.33 14.47 12.75
N TYR A 132 11.64 14.09 13.81
CA TYR A 132 10.67 14.92 14.49
C TYR A 132 11.27 15.45 15.79
N SER A 133 11.25 16.76 15.96
CA SER A 133 11.59 17.40 17.24
C SER A 133 10.50 17.14 18.29
N PRO A 134 10.75 17.39 19.59
CA PRO A 134 9.74 17.30 20.65
C PRO A 134 8.50 18.18 20.42
N LEU A 135 8.59 19.17 19.55
CA LEU A 135 7.48 20.05 19.14
C LEU A 135 6.77 19.57 17.86
N GLY A 136 7.21 18.44 17.29
CA GLY A 136 6.64 17.86 16.07
C GLY A 136 7.06 18.52 14.77
N TYR A 137 8.17 19.26 14.75
CA TYR A 137 8.76 19.86 13.55
C TYR A 137 9.76 18.91 12.89
N THR A 138 9.89 19.04 11.55
CA THR A 138 10.85 18.28 10.75
C THR A 138 11.83 19.23 10.04
N SER A 139 12.51 20.10 10.80
CA SER A 139 13.44 21.09 10.25
C SER A 139 14.50 20.44 9.33
N GLY A 140 14.57 20.87 8.08
CA GLY A 140 15.51 20.33 7.07
C GLY A 140 15.02 19.08 6.31
N TYR A 141 13.93 18.45 6.73
CA TYR A 141 13.37 17.25 6.09
C TYR A 141 12.09 17.52 5.29
N ASN A 142 11.77 18.79 5.02
CA ASN A 142 10.66 19.12 4.15
C ASN A 142 10.95 18.70 2.70
N GLY A 143 9.96 18.14 2.04
CA GLY A 143 10.09 17.61 0.67
C GLY A 143 8.84 16.89 0.23
N SER A 144 8.92 16.15 -0.86
CA SER A 144 7.81 15.37 -1.39
C SER A 144 8.13 13.89 -1.48
N PHE A 145 7.12 13.07 -1.24
CA PHE A 145 7.12 11.63 -1.47
C PHE A 145 6.24 11.35 -2.68
N ASN A 146 6.81 10.72 -3.69
CA ASN A 146 6.09 10.28 -4.87
C ASN A 146 5.77 8.80 -4.70
N VAL A 147 4.49 8.45 -4.85
CA VAL A 147 3.99 7.08 -4.76
C VAL A 147 3.52 6.64 -6.12
N CYS A 148 4.25 5.71 -6.71
CA CYS A 148 4.00 5.14 -8.02
C CYS A 148 3.59 3.66 -7.92
N SER A 149 2.92 3.13 -8.96
CA SER A 149 2.73 1.69 -9.09
C SER A 149 4.06 1.03 -9.46
N GLY A 150 4.43 -0.04 -8.76
CA GLY A 150 5.67 -0.79 -9.01
C GLY A 150 5.63 -1.64 -10.29
N ASN A 151 4.44 -1.90 -10.83
CA ASN A 151 4.22 -2.79 -11.97
C ASN A 151 3.75 -2.10 -13.24
N SER A 152 3.73 -0.76 -13.28
CA SER A 152 3.21 -0.05 -14.44
C SER A 152 4.13 -0.21 -15.65
N ARG A 153 3.72 -1.07 -16.57
CA ARG A 153 4.27 -1.16 -17.93
C ARG A 153 3.85 0.02 -18.82
N HIS A 154 2.97 0.88 -18.30
CA HIS A 154 2.47 2.09 -18.95
C HIS A 154 2.65 3.26 -17.98
N ALA A 155 2.85 4.45 -18.51
CA ALA A 155 2.90 5.68 -17.71
C ALA A 155 1.64 5.76 -16.82
N SER A 156 1.79 5.43 -15.54
CA SER A 156 0.72 5.48 -14.57
C SER A 156 0.78 6.79 -13.79
N GLN A 157 -0.38 7.37 -13.53
CA GLN A 157 -0.46 8.51 -12.65
C GLN A 157 -0.14 8.10 -11.22
N GLY A 158 0.85 8.74 -10.63
CA GLY A 158 1.20 8.56 -9.23
C GLY A 158 0.51 9.58 -8.33
N LYS A 159 0.74 9.42 -7.03
CA LYS A 159 0.28 10.36 -6.00
C LYS A 159 1.48 11.01 -5.32
N LYS A 160 1.38 12.30 -5.05
CA LYS A 160 2.41 13.08 -4.38
C LYS A 160 1.96 13.48 -2.98
N LEU A 161 2.82 13.28 -2.00
CA LEU A 161 2.63 13.77 -0.65
C LEU A 161 3.71 14.80 -0.34
N VAL A 162 3.33 15.87 0.33
CA VAL A 162 4.24 16.96 0.70
C VAL A 162 4.41 17.00 2.20
N LEU A 163 5.66 16.84 2.65
CA LEU A 163 6.07 17.01 4.02
C LEU A 163 6.49 18.46 4.27
N SER A 164 5.76 19.15 5.13
CA SER A 164 6.09 20.51 5.54
C SER A 164 7.14 20.54 6.65
N GLN A 165 7.82 21.68 6.84
CA GLN A 165 8.73 21.91 7.98
C GLN A 165 8.01 21.75 9.34
N LEU A 166 6.70 22.00 9.38
CA LEU A 166 5.87 21.81 10.57
C LEU A 166 5.53 20.33 10.85
N GLY A 167 6.11 19.39 10.08
CA GLY A 167 5.95 17.97 10.28
C GLY A 167 4.61 17.40 9.83
N ARG A 168 3.86 18.10 9.01
CA ARG A 168 2.59 17.61 8.44
C ARG A 168 2.84 17.04 7.06
N LEU A 169 2.39 15.82 6.84
CA LEU A 169 2.33 15.18 5.54
C LEU A 169 0.94 15.39 4.93
N ARG A 170 0.87 15.99 3.75
CA ARG A 170 -0.39 16.25 3.03
C ARG A 170 -0.32 15.68 1.62
N ILE A 171 -1.45 15.22 1.12
CA ILE A 171 -1.58 14.82 -0.29
C ILE A 171 -1.59 16.09 -1.13
N ASP A 172 -0.84 16.10 -2.21
CA ASP A 172 -0.94 17.08 -3.30
C ASP A 172 -1.92 16.49 -4.33
N GLU A 173 -2.96 17.24 -4.67
CA GLU A 173 -4.00 16.76 -5.59
C GLU A 173 -3.52 16.71 -7.05
N ALA A 174 -2.43 17.40 -7.36
CA ALA A 174 -1.85 17.36 -8.70
C ALA A 174 -1.30 15.95 -9.00
N PRO A 175 -1.76 15.29 -10.07
CA PRO A 175 -1.21 14.00 -10.49
C PRO A 175 0.25 14.18 -10.89
N ILE A 176 1.04 13.14 -10.68
CA ILE A 176 2.42 13.06 -11.14
C ILE A 176 2.57 11.94 -12.15
N ASP A 177 3.45 12.14 -13.09
CA ASP A 177 3.85 11.09 -14.02
C ASP A 177 4.90 10.19 -13.34
N CYS A 178 4.67 8.89 -13.42
CA CYS A 178 5.57 7.86 -12.95
C CYS A 178 6.29 7.23 -14.15
#